data_6523343bd2ade30e524d1286b45881e1
#
_entry.id   6523343bd2ade30e524d1286b45881e1
#
_cell.length_a   1.000
_cell.length_b   1.000
_cell.length_c   1.000
_cell.angle_alpha   90.00
_cell.angle_beta   90.00
_cell.angle_gamma   90.00
#
_symmetry.space_group_name_H-M   'P 1'
#
loop_
_entity.id
_entity.type
_entity.pdbx_description
1 polymer ?
#
loop_
_entity_poly.entity_id
_entity_poly.type
_entity_poly.pdbx_seq_one_letter_code
_entity_poly.pdbx_strand_id
1 'polypeptide(L)'
;MLAKDMIAGFDNPPFDRSPVDGYACKAEDITDASESHPVQLTVLEEIDAGQYSRVTVEKGQAVRIMTGAAIPKGCDCCVRQEDTDYGEETVRIFRPTGQWQNYCYQGENFKNGTVLLKKGDKIGFIEAGILASMGVIKVKVYRRVRAAVLTTGDEVMAPGKRLIPGKIYDCNQGLLAARMKEFGAELVEVAAIEDRPQAVTAAGEVMALDWGITLQCDTTGKEDASSVGVRSHFIHPVLPEADGTTKNVFPCKVERVIEDVFSYILIVSTKEEARIRVDVTKEQWQQYQKQQSQKLQQQRNL
;
A
#
# COMPACT_ATOMS: atom_id res chain seq x y z
N MET A 1 -3.36 3.09 -2.50
CA MET A 1 -1.91 3.02 -2.76
C MET A 1 -1.41 4.40 -3.15
N LEU A 2 -0.21 4.77 -2.69
CA LEU A 2 0.43 6.05 -3.02
C LEU A 2 0.79 6.12 -4.52
N ALA A 3 0.57 7.28 -5.14
CA ALA A 3 0.90 7.51 -6.54
C ALA A 3 2.29 8.15 -6.75
N LYS A 4 2.96 8.54 -5.67
CA LYS A 4 4.33 9.08 -5.68
C LYS A 4 5.02 8.81 -4.35
N ASP A 5 6.35 8.88 -4.35
CA ASP A 5 7.14 8.81 -3.13
C ASP A 5 6.84 9.98 -2.20
N MET A 6 6.91 9.71 -0.89
CA MET A 6 6.77 10.71 0.16
C MET A 6 8.12 10.94 0.79
N ILE A 7 8.63 12.16 0.57
CA ILE A 7 9.96 12.59 0.99
C ILE A 7 9.78 13.57 2.15
N ALA A 8 10.54 13.38 3.22
CA ALA A 8 10.56 14.28 4.36
C ALA A 8 11.03 15.68 3.93
N GLY A 9 10.27 16.72 4.28
CA GLY A 9 10.59 18.10 3.98
C GLY A 9 11.35 18.83 5.09
N PHE A 10 11.60 18.15 6.21
CA PHE A 10 12.30 18.67 7.38
C PHE A 10 12.85 17.51 8.22
N ASP A 11 13.72 17.84 9.17
CA ASP A 11 14.22 16.88 10.16
C ASP A 11 13.15 16.61 11.24
N ASN A 12 13.04 15.37 11.71
CA ASN A 12 12.13 15.03 12.81
C ASN A 12 12.90 14.32 13.94
N PRO A 13 12.94 14.86 15.16
CA PRO A 13 12.42 16.18 15.55
C PRO A 13 13.13 17.32 14.80
N PRO A 14 12.48 18.51 14.66
CA PRO A 14 13.06 19.64 13.93
C PRO A 14 14.10 20.45 14.74
N PHE A 15 14.38 20.03 15.96
CA PHE A 15 15.37 20.63 16.88
C PHE A 15 15.83 19.58 17.89
N ASP A 16 16.96 19.84 18.53
CA ASP A 16 17.45 19.07 19.67
C ASP A 16 16.51 19.25 20.87
N ARG A 17 16.07 18.16 21.52
CA ARG A 17 15.07 18.22 22.58
C ARG A 17 15.44 17.34 23.77
N SER A 18 14.93 17.71 24.95
CA SER A 18 15.06 16.89 26.14
C SER A 18 14.10 15.70 26.11
N PRO A 19 14.53 14.47 26.37
CA PRO A 19 13.67 13.31 26.63
C PRO A 19 13.24 13.20 28.08
N VAL A 20 13.69 14.09 28.97
CA VAL A 20 13.44 14.04 30.41
C VAL A 20 13.05 15.40 30.94
N ASP A 21 12.35 15.44 32.07
CA ASP A 21 12.19 16.63 32.91
C ASP A 21 13.44 16.80 33.77
N GLY A 22 14.00 18.01 33.80
CA GLY A 22 15.23 18.24 34.52
C GLY A 22 15.94 19.53 34.19
N TYR A 23 17.26 19.49 34.03
CA TYR A 23 18.09 20.65 33.82
C TYR A 23 19.05 20.45 32.67
N ALA A 24 18.98 21.31 31.67
CA ALA A 24 19.93 21.35 30.57
C ALA A 24 21.15 22.18 30.98
N CYS A 25 22.35 21.62 30.85
CA CYS A 25 23.59 22.27 31.23
C CYS A 25 24.78 21.73 30.40
N LYS A 26 25.98 22.09 30.79
CA LYS A 26 27.22 21.52 30.24
C LYS A 26 27.64 20.32 31.09
N ALA A 27 27.90 19.19 30.47
CA ALA A 27 28.38 17.98 31.14
C ALA A 27 29.70 18.19 31.87
N GLU A 28 30.58 19.04 31.34
CA GLU A 28 31.87 19.37 31.95
C GLU A 28 31.74 20.01 33.34
N ASP A 29 30.67 20.79 33.56
CA ASP A 29 30.45 21.50 34.82
C ASP A 29 30.03 20.57 35.97
N ILE A 30 29.50 19.40 35.66
CA ILE A 30 28.92 18.48 36.62
C ILE A 30 29.65 17.15 36.72
N THR A 31 30.84 17.03 36.13
CA THR A 31 31.61 15.76 36.08
C THR A 31 31.89 15.19 37.46
N ASP A 32 32.18 16.06 38.45
CA ASP A 32 32.54 15.67 39.82
C ASP A 32 31.32 15.62 40.78
N ALA A 33 30.10 15.77 40.27
CA ALA A 33 28.90 15.81 41.08
C ALA A 33 28.67 14.47 41.80
N SER A 34 28.37 14.53 43.08
CA SER A 34 28.03 13.37 43.92
C SER A 34 27.05 13.77 45.03
N GLU A 35 26.42 12.82 45.68
CA GLU A 35 25.54 13.06 46.83
C GLU A 35 26.27 13.76 48.00
N SER A 36 27.57 13.43 48.19
CA SER A 36 28.42 14.07 49.21
C SER A 36 29.01 15.39 48.79
N HIS A 37 29.13 15.66 47.49
CA HIS A 37 29.71 16.88 46.92
C HIS A 37 28.86 17.30 45.73
N PRO A 38 27.65 17.84 45.97
CA PRO A 38 26.80 18.28 44.87
C PRO A 38 27.36 19.50 44.17
N VAL A 39 27.22 19.54 42.86
CA VAL A 39 27.58 20.71 42.06
C VAL A 39 26.39 21.66 41.99
N GLN A 40 26.62 22.92 42.31
CA GLN A 40 25.57 23.96 42.22
C GLN A 40 25.67 24.70 40.91
N LEU A 41 24.53 24.84 40.21
CA LEU A 41 24.38 25.65 38.99
C LEU A 41 23.34 26.73 39.18
N THR A 42 23.53 27.88 38.54
CA THR A 42 22.52 28.95 38.48
C THR A 42 21.48 28.63 37.42
N VAL A 43 20.20 28.64 37.78
CA VAL A 43 19.09 28.41 36.86
C VAL A 43 18.71 29.75 36.21
N LEU A 44 18.80 29.82 34.87
CA LEU A 44 18.56 31.06 34.13
C LEU A 44 17.07 31.27 33.83
N GLU A 45 16.38 30.22 33.49
CA GLU A 45 14.96 30.18 33.17
C GLU A 45 14.41 28.75 33.24
N GLU A 46 13.09 28.64 33.15
CA GLU A 46 12.37 27.37 32.96
C GLU A 46 11.67 27.41 31.60
N ILE A 47 11.76 26.30 30.83
CA ILE A 47 11.13 26.17 29.52
C ILE A 47 10.29 24.91 29.42
N ASP A 48 9.05 25.07 28.98
CA ASP A 48 8.10 24.00 28.71
C ASP A 48 8.21 23.47 27.29
N ALA A 49 7.63 22.29 27.06
CA ALA A 49 7.44 21.76 25.72
C ALA A 49 6.73 22.76 24.81
N GLY A 50 7.29 22.96 23.61
CA GLY A 50 6.78 23.95 22.66
C GLY A 50 7.37 25.34 22.80
N GLN A 51 8.24 25.55 23.77
CA GLN A 51 8.99 26.81 23.98
C GLN A 51 10.44 26.68 23.52
N TYR A 52 11.04 27.81 23.23
CA TYR A 52 12.46 27.95 22.91
C TYR A 52 13.14 28.88 23.89
N SER A 53 14.29 28.46 24.45
CA SER A 53 15.14 29.32 25.22
C SER A 53 15.71 30.46 24.39
N ARG A 54 15.79 31.65 24.97
CA ARG A 54 16.46 32.82 24.37
C ARG A 54 17.86 33.04 24.91
N VAL A 55 18.22 32.30 25.95
CA VAL A 55 19.56 32.44 26.59
C VAL A 55 20.52 31.41 26.00
N THR A 56 21.80 31.73 26.13
CA THR A 56 22.88 30.76 25.88
C THR A 56 23.46 30.39 27.25
N VAL A 57 23.53 29.11 27.54
CA VAL A 57 24.01 28.59 28.81
C VAL A 57 25.55 28.59 28.81
N GLU A 58 26.11 29.31 29.77
CA GLU A 58 27.54 29.37 30.01
C GLU A 58 27.96 28.45 31.16
N LYS A 59 29.25 28.42 31.47
CA LYS A 59 29.82 27.64 32.57
C LYS A 59 29.13 27.95 33.90
N GLY A 60 28.75 26.95 34.67
CA GLY A 60 28.09 27.07 35.97
C GLY A 60 26.61 27.46 35.89
N GLN A 61 26.00 27.39 34.71
CA GLN A 61 24.59 27.73 34.49
C GLN A 61 23.80 26.53 34.00
N ALA A 62 22.48 26.57 34.18
CA ALA A 62 21.52 25.61 33.70
C ALA A 62 20.22 26.29 33.30
N VAL A 63 19.39 25.58 32.54
CA VAL A 63 18.01 25.91 32.26
C VAL A 63 17.16 24.75 32.71
N ARG A 64 16.11 25.00 33.51
CA ARG A 64 15.13 23.99 33.85
C ARG A 64 14.31 23.67 32.60
N ILE A 65 14.22 22.39 32.25
CA ILE A 65 13.67 21.94 30.98
C ILE A 65 12.68 20.80 31.18
N MET A 66 11.55 20.84 30.48
CA MET A 66 10.56 19.77 30.48
C MET A 66 10.72 18.88 29.28
N THR A 67 10.27 17.64 29.39
CA THR A 67 10.28 16.64 28.30
C THR A 67 9.68 17.21 27.04
N GLY A 68 10.41 17.14 25.93
CA GLY A 68 10.00 17.64 24.61
C GLY A 68 10.36 19.10 24.34
N ALA A 69 10.84 19.86 25.32
CA ALA A 69 11.33 21.22 25.12
C ALA A 69 12.66 21.25 24.36
N ALA A 70 12.88 22.33 23.61
CA ALA A 70 14.11 22.52 22.85
C ALA A 70 15.29 22.76 23.79
N ILE A 71 16.39 22.04 23.58
CA ILE A 71 17.61 22.20 24.38
C ILE A 71 18.26 23.56 24.07
N PRO A 72 18.56 24.37 25.11
CA PRO A 72 19.18 25.67 24.94
C PRO A 72 20.60 25.59 24.35
N LYS A 73 21.00 26.66 23.67
CA LYS A 73 22.38 26.79 23.18
C LYS A 73 23.37 26.73 24.33
N GLY A 74 24.46 26.02 24.13
CA GLY A 74 25.52 25.88 25.12
C GLY A 74 25.37 24.66 26.02
N CYS A 75 24.21 23.97 26.01
CA CYS A 75 24.02 22.72 26.72
C CYS A 75 24.37 21.52 25.85
N ASP A 76 24.94 20.50 26.44
CA ASP A 76 25.29 19.24 25.79
C ASP A 76 24.82 18.00 26.59
N CYS A 77 24.04 18.20 27.65
CA CYS A 77 23.35 17.14 28.39
C CYS A 77 22.09 17.66 29.10
N CYS A 78 21.20 16.74 29.49
CA CYS A 78 20.07 17.02 30.37
C CYS A 78 20.15 16.11 31.60
N VAL A 79 20.29 16.71 32.79
CA VAL A 79 20.23 16.03 34.08
C VAL A 79 18.77 15.79 34.42
N ARG A 80 18.41 14.56 34.84
CA ARG A 80 17.03 14.27 35.29
C ARG A 80 16.74 15.01 36.59
N GLN A 81 15.54 15.50 36.75
CA GLN A 81 15.16 16.23 37.97
C GLN A 81 15.32 15.40 39.25
N GLU A 82 15.18 14.06 39.17
CA GLU A 82 15.35 13.14 40.29
C GLU A 82 16.79 13.06 40.80
N ASP A 83 17.77 13.49 39.99
CA ASP A 83 19.17 13.55 40.33
C ASP A 83 19.58 14.94 40.88
N THR A 84 18.59 15.76 41.30
CA THR A 84 18.74 17.15 41.76
C THR A 84 17.90 17.47 43.00
N ASP A 85 18.06 18.67 43.58
CA ASP A 85 17.22 19.19 44.64
C ASP A 85 15.99 20.01 44.17
N TYR A 86 15.68 19.97 42.88
CA TYR A 86 14.56 20.69 42.24
C TYR A 86 14.63 22.23 42.37
N GLY A 87 15.83 22.80 42.50
CA GLY A 87 16.02 24.23 42.75
C GLY A 87 15.54 25.12 41.61
N GLU A 88 14.92 26.27 41.91
CA GLU A 88 14.33 27.19 40.94
C GLU A 88 15.29 28.31 40.51
N GLU A 89 16.05 28.90 41.42
CA GLU A 89 17.07 29.94 41.15
C GLU A 89 18.47 29.34 41.04
N THR A 90 18.74 28.33 41.84
CA THR A 90 19.97 27.53 41.83
C THR A 90 19.62 26.08 42.05
N VAL A 91 20.26 25.19 41.32
CA VAL A 91 20.03 23.73 41.45
C VAL A 91 21.29 23.01 41.88
N ARG A 92 21.17 22.07 42.78
CA ARG A 92 22.24 21.15 43.18
C ARG A 92 22.11 19.85 42.42
N ILE A 93 23.17 19.48 41.71
CA ILE A 93 23.25 18.24 40.95
C ILE A 93 23.97 17.21 41.79
N PHE A 94 23.33 16.06 42.02
CA PHE A 94 23.82 14.96 42.88
C PHE A 94 24.50 13.87 42.09
N ARG A 95 24.29 13.78 40.77
CA ARG A 95 24.88 12.78 39.90
C ARG A 95 25.33 13.37 38.59
N PRO A 96 26.52 12.99 38.09
CA PRO A 96 27.00 13.48 36.78
C PRO A 96 26.12 12.89 35.66
N THR A 97 25.95 13.68 34.63
CA THR A 97 25.36 13.26 33.35
C THR A 97 26.42 13.45 32.28
N GLY A 98 26.67 12.42 31.49
CA GLY A 98 27.67 12.46 30.44
C GLY A 98 27.26 13.37 29.27
N GLN A 99 28.25 13.82 28.51
CA GLN A 99 28.02 14.59 27.30
C GLN A 99 27.09 13.82 26.33
N TRP A 100 26.11 14.52 25.80
CA TRP A 100 25.06 13.97 24.93
C TRP A 100 24.14 12.92 25.56
N GLN A 101 24.18 12.76 26.87
CA GLN A 101 23.27 11.92 27.60
C GLN A 101 21.93 12.66 27.83
N ASN A 102 20.82 11.94 27.73
CA ASN A 102 19.47 12.48 27.76
C ASN A 102 19.29 13.64 26.75
N TYR A 103 19.71 13.40 25.52
CA TYR A 103 19.75 14.38 24.44
C TYR A 103 19.20 13.75 23.16
N CYS A 104 18.03 14.16 22.72
CA CYS A 104 17.44 13.73 21.46
C CYS A 104 17.85 14.70 20.35
N TYR A 105 18.62 14.21 19.41
CA TYR A 105 19.13 15.03 18.31
C TYR A 105 18.06 15.41 17.31
N GLN A 106 18.21 16.58 16.73
CA GLN A 106 17.47 16.96 15.51
C GLN A 106 17.66 15.90 14.44
N GLY A 107 16.55 15.47 13.84
CA GLY A 107 16.54 14.46 12.78
C GLY A 107 16.81 13.02 13.25
N GLU A 108 16.69 12.75 14.55
CA GLU A 108 16.89 11.40 15.11
C GLU A 108 15.91 10.38 14.53
N ASN A 109 14.65 10.76 14.34
CA ASN A 109 13.64 9.85 13.76
C ASN A 109 13.81 9.75 12.24
N PHE A 110 13.93 10.89 11.56
CA PHE A 110 14.25 10.98 10.13
C PHE A 110 14.79 12.35 9.74
N LYS A 111 15.61 12.38 8.72
CA LYS A 111 16.23 13.61 8.20
C LYS A 111 15.48 14.13 6.98
N ASN A 112 15.57 15.43 6.75
CA ASN A 112 15.12 16.07 5.52
C ASN A 112 15.69 15.35 4.29
N GLY A 113 14.84 15.13 3.29
CA GLY A 113 15.18 14.37 2.07
C GLY A 113 15.05 12.86 2.19
N THR A 114 14.75 12.29 3.37
CA THR A 114 14.54 10.85 3.52
C THR A 114 13.24 10.43 2.84
N VAL A 115 13.30 9.38 2.03
CA VAL A 115 12.09 8.74 1.46
C VAL A 115 11.48 7.85 2.53
N LEU A 116 10.34 8.25 3.08
CA LEU A 116 9.65 7.53 4.16
C LEU A 116 8.62 6.54 3.64
N LEU A 117 7.93 6.87 2.55
CA LEU A 117 6.98 5.96 1.89
C LEU A 117 7.22 6.04 0.38
N LYS A 118 7.04 4.90 -0.30
CA LYS A 118 7.27 4.77 -1.75
C LYS A 118 5.97 4.78 -2.54
N LYS A 119 6.07 5.15 -3.80
CA LYS A 119 5.02 4.92 -4.78
C LYS A 119 4.61 3.45 -4.78
N GLY A 120 3.30 3.18 -4.71
CA GLY A 120 2.75 1.83 -4.64
C GLY A 120 2.48 1.33 -3.22
N ASP A 121 2.98 2.00 -2.19
CA ASP A 121 2.69 1.60 -0.81
C ASP A 121 1.19 1.72 -0.50
N LYS A 122 0.67 0.73 0.20
CA LYS A 122 -0.70 0.75 0.71
C LYS A 122 -0.74 1.62 1.95
N ILE A 123 -1.66 2.58 1.99
CA ILE A 123 -1.82 3.45 3.16
C ILE A 123 -2.68 2.72 4.19
N GLY A 124 -2.06 2.24 5.25
CA GLY A 124 -2.69 1.73 6.46
C GLY A 124 -2.53 2.72 7.61
N PHE A 125 -2.68 2.25 8.85
CA PHE A 125 -2.59 3.10 10.04
C PHE A 125 -1.15 3.59 10.32
N ILE A 126 -0.14 2.76 10.03
CA ILE A 126 1.27 3.12 10.18
C ILE A 126 1.64 4.24 9.20
N GLU A 127 1.33 4.05 7.93
CA GLU A 127 1.62 5.03 6.88
C GLU A 127 0.87 6.34 7.12
N ALA A 128 -0.35 6.27 7.66
CA ALA A 128 -1.10 7.46 8.08
C ALA A 128 -0.39 8.21 9.22
N GLY A 129 0.17 7.47 10.21
CA GLY A 129 0.99 8.05 11.27
C GLY A 129 2.26 8.71 10.74
N ILE A 130 2.97 8.06 9.82
CA ILE A 130 4.15 8.62 9.15
C ILE A 130 3.79 9.90 8.38
N LEU A 131 2.71 9.90 7.60
CA LEU A 131 2.24 11.09 6.87
C LEU A 131 1.88 12.23 7.82
N ALA A 132 1.24 11.92 8.93
CA ALA A 132 0.91 12.90 9.96
C ALA A 132 2.17 13.50 10.59
N SER A 133 3.20 12.68 10.90
CA SER A 133 4.48 13.16 11.43
C SER A 133 5.26 14.03 10.44
N MET A 134 4.97 13.91 9.13
CA MET A 134 5.48 14.79 8.08
C MET A 134 4.65 16.08 7.90
N GLY A 135 3.56 16.27 8.65
CA GLY A 135 2.63 17.38 8.47
C GLY A 135 1.77 17.28 7.20
N VAL A 136 1.67 16.09 6.60
CA VAL A 136 0.97 15.89 5.32
C VAL A 136 -0.49 15.50 5.58
N ILE A 137 -1.43 16.32 5.09
CA ILE A 137 -2.88 16.08 5.22
C ILE A 137 -3.54 15.56 3.95
N LYS A 138 -2.87 15.68 2.79
CA LYS A 138 -3.39 15.20 1.49
C LYS A 138 -2.26 14.58 0.67
N VAL A 139 -2.50 13.40 0.13
CA VAL A 139 -1.55 12.69 -0.72
C VAL A 139 -2.17 12.33 -2.06
N LYS A 140 -1.34 12.21 -3.09
CA LYS A 140 -1.77 11.65 -4.38
C LYS A 140 -1.84 10.14 -4.26
N VAL A 141 -2.98 9.57 -4.60
CA VAL A 141 -3.22 8.12 -4.59
C VAL A 141 -3.70 7.66 -5.97
N TYR A 142 -3.48 6.39 -6.28
CA TYR A 142 -4.14 5.78 -7.43
C TYR A 142 -5.64 5.72 -7.20
N ARG A 143 -6.42 5.96 -8.26
CA ARG A 143 -7.87 5.76 -8.24
C ARG A 143 -8.15 4.29 -7.95
N ARG A 144 -9.20 4.01 -7.20
CA ARG A 144 -9.66 2.64 -7.00
C ARG A 144 -10.13 2.07 -8.34
N VAL A 145 -9.83 0.79 -8.57
CA VAL A 145 -10.35 0.07 -9.72
C VAL A 145 -11.86 -0.05 -9.54
N ARG A 146 -12.60 0.35 -10.56
CA ARG A 146 -14.06 0.13 -10.63
C ARG A 146 -14.29 -1.26 -11.24
N ALA A 147 -15.04 -2.09 -10.55
CA ALA A 147 -15.30 -3.48 -10.94
C ALA A 147 -16.80 -3.79 -10.98
N ALA A 148 -17.23 -4.55 -11.97
CA ALA A 148 -18.53 -5.17 -11.99
C ALA A 148 -18.38 -6.68 -11.75
N VAL A 149 -19.29 -7.28 -10.99
CA VAL A 149 -19.37 -8.71 -10.79
C VAL A 149 -20.64 -9.20 -11.48
N LEU A 150 -20.47 -9.98 -12.54
CA LEU A 150 -21.55 -10.58 -13.31
C LEU A 150 -21.46 -12.10 -13.17
N THR A 151 -22.53 -12.73 -12.73
CA THR A 151 -22.68 -14.18 -12.70
C THR A 151 -23.67 -14.63 -13.76
N THR A 152 -23.42 -15.78 -14.38
CA THR A 152 -24.30 -16.36 -15.40
C THR A 152 -24.70 -17.76 -15.00
N GLY A 153 -25.85 -18.22 -15.43
CA GLY A 153 -26.35 -19.56 -15.21
C GLY A 153 -27.87 -19.57 -15.09
N ASP A 154 -28.53 -20.27 -15.99
CA ASP A 154 -30.01 -20.42 -15.93
C ASP A 154 -30.46 -21.15 -14.68
N GLU A 155 -29.59 -21.98 -14.09
CA GLU A 155 -29.84 -22.70 -12.83
C GLU A 155 -29.69 -21.79 -11.59
N VAL A 156 -29.12 -20.62 -11.72
CA VAL A 156 -28.71 -19.77 -10.60
C VAL A 156 -29.81 -18.81 -10.17
N MET A 157 -30.04 -18.69 -8.86
CA MET A 157 -31.00 -17.78 -8.24
C MET A 157 -30.34 -16.84 -7.24
N ALA A 158 -30.85 -15.62 -7.18
CA ALA A 158 -30.44 -14.67 -6.16
C ALA A 158 -30.82 -15.18 -4.75
N PRO A 159 -29.97 -15.06 -3.75
CA PRO A 159 -30.27 -15.34 -2.35
C PRO A 159 -31.49 -14.53 -1.87
N GLY A 160 -32.23 -15.10 -0.89
CA GLY A 160 -33.43 -14.48 -0.31
C GLY A 160 -34.74 -14.80 -1.02
N LYS A 161 -34.72 -15.42 -2.19
CA LYS A 161 -35.92 -15.95 -2.86
C LYS A 161 -36.11 -17.41 -2.48
N ARG A 162 -37.38 -17.89 -2.52
CA ARG A 162 -37.68 -19.32 -2.27
C ARG A 162 -37.05 -20.17 -3.37
N LEU A 163 -36.25 -21.18 -2.97
CA LEU A 163 -35.63 -22.09 -3.90
C LEU A 163 -36.70 -22.91 -4.65
N ILE A 164 -36.56 -23.01 -5.96
CA ILE A 164 -37.45 -23.82 -6.83
C ILE A 164 -36.67 -25.01 -7.40
N PRO A 165 -37.37 -26.13 -7.75
CA PRO A 165 -36.71 -27.29 -8.31
C PRO A 165 -35.86 -26.95 -9.54
N GLY A 166 -34.67 -27.54 -9.63
CA GLY A 166 -33.72 -27.32 -10.73
C GLY A 166 -32.86 -26.04 -10.60
N LYS A 167 -33.02 -25.28 -9.51
CA LYS A 167 -32.21 -24.07 -9.25
C LYS A 167 -31.31 -24.22 -8.03
N ILE A 168 -30.25 -23.42 -7.99
CA ILE A 168 -29.35 -23.28 -6.87
C ILE A 168 -29.16 -21.79 -6.53
N TYR A 169 -28.73 -21.47 -5.32
CA TYR A 169 -28.40 -20.10 -4.97
C TYR A 169 -27.04 -19.68 -5.51
N ASP A 170 -26.93 -18.43 -5.93
CA ASP A 170 -25.71 -17.81 -6.40
C ASP A 170 -24.76 -17.50 -5.23
N CYS A 171 -23.85 -18.43 -4.94
CA CYS A 171 -22.79 -18.20 -3.97
C CYS A 171 -21.61 -17.42 -4.58
N ASN A 172 -21.38 -17.52 -5.89
CA ASN A 172 -20.24 -16.91 -6.57
C ASN A 172 -20.35 -15.39 -6.60
N GLN A 173 -21.55 -14.86 -6.81
CA GLN A 173 -21.78 -13.41 -6.80
C GLN A 173 -21.34 -12.78 -5.48
N GLY A 174 -21.81 -13.37 -4.36
CA GLY A 174 -21.46 -12.89 -3.02
C GLY A 174 -19.97 -13.01 -2.72
N LEU A 175 -19.37 -14.15 -3.05
CA LEU A 175 -17.95 -14.41 -2.84
C LEU A 175 -17.09 -13.43 -3.63
N LEU A 176 -17.35 -13.27 -4.92
CA LEU A 176 -16.57 -12.37 -5.78
C LEU A 176 -16.74 -10.91 -5.38
N ALA A 177 -17.98 -10.50 -5.06
CA ALA A 177 -18.24 -9.14 -4.61
C ALA A 177 -17.50 -8.81 -3.31
N ALA A 178 -17.50 -9.73 -2.34
CA ALA A 178 -16.74 -9.58 -1.10
C ALA A 178 -15.23 -9.50 -1.38
N ARG A 179 -14.72 -10.38 -2.24
CA ARG A 179 -13.29 -10.42 -2.57
C ARG A 179 -12.82 -9.17 -3.30
N MET A 180 -13.61 -8.62 -4.22
CA MET A 180 -13.28 -7.35 -4.88
C MET A 180 -13.19 -6.19 -3.88
N LYS A 181 -14.09 -6.14 -2.88
CA LYS A 181 -14.03 -5.16 -1.80
C LYS A 181 -12.76 -5.30 -0.94
N GLU A 182 -12.37 -6.54 -0.60
CA GLU A 182 -11.11 -6.79 0.12
C GLU A 182 -9.89 -6.28 -0.65
N PHE A 183 -9.87 -6.42 -1.97
CA PHE A 183 -8.83 -5.86 -2.84
C PHE A 183 -8.91 -4.33 -2.97
N GLY A 184 -9.94 -3.71 -2.38
CA GLY A 184 -10.13 -2.27 -2.39
C GLY A 184 -10.75 -1.74 -3.68
N ALA A 185 -11.34 -2.61 -4.52
CA ALA A 185 -12.08 -2.20 -5.69
C ALA A 185 -13.40 -1.50 -5.29
N GLU A 186 -13.85 -0.59 -6.14
CA GLU A 186 -15.17 0.03 -6.09
C GLU A 186 -16.12 -0.81 -6.95
N LEU A 187 -17.08 -1.48 -6.32
CA LEU A 187 -18.09 -2.23 -7.07
C LEU A 187 -19.11 -1.27 -7.66
N VAL A 188 -19.16 -1.22 -8.98
CA VAL A 188 -20.12 -0.40 -9.73
C VAL A 188 -21.38 -1.19 -10.06
N GLU A 189 -21.28 -2.51 -10.14
CA GLU A 189 -22.40 -3.40 -10.37
C GLU A 189 -22.16 -4.80 -9.82
N VAL A 190 -23.24 -5.43 -9.40
CA VAL A 190 -23.30 -6.86 -9.04
C VAL A 190 -24.62 -7.41 -9.56
N ALA A 191 -24.58 -8.25 -10.60
CA ALA A 191 -25.77 -8.76 -11.26
C ALA A 191 -25.61 -10.23 -11.66
N ALA A 192 -26.75 -10.95 -11.69
CA ALA A 192 -26.86 -12.23 -12.39
C ALA A 192 -27.51 -11.97 -13.76
N ILE A 193 -26.91 -12.52 -14.80
CA ILE A 193 -27.37 -12.41 -16.18
C ILE A 193 -27.74 -13.77 -16.73
N GLU A 194 -28.67 -13.80 -17.70
CA GLU A 194 -29.07 -15.05 -18.38
C GLU A 194 -27.87 -15.65 -19.13
N ASP A 195 -27.81 -16.99 -19.18
CA ASP A 195 -26.72 -17.71 -19.86
C ASP A 195 -26.96 -17.76 -21.39
N ARG A 196 -27.09 -16.57 -21.99
CA ARG A 196 -27.26 -16.41 -23.46
C ARG A 196 -26.12 -15.57 -24.00
N PRO A 197 -25.51 -15.93 -25.14
CA PRO A 197 -24.47 -15.12 -25.78
C PRO A 197 -24.87 -13.66 -25.99
N GLN A 198 -26.16 -13.41 -26.30
CA GLN A 198 -26.68 -12.06 -26.53
C GLN A 198 -26.81 -11.22 -25.23
N ALA A 199 -26.97 -11.85 -24.08
CA ALA A 199 -26.97 -11.15 -22.78
C ALA A 199 -25.55 -10.76 -22.32
N VAL A 200 -24.53 -11.44 -22.86
CA VAL A 200 -23.11 -11.16 -22.59
C VAL A 200 -22.52 -10.22 -23.67
N THR A 201 -23.08 -10.26 -24.88
CA THR A 201 -22.73 -9.39 -26.00
C THR A 201 -23.82 -8.39 -26.26
N ALA A 202 -23.98 -7.40 -25.48
CA ALA A 202 -24.73 -6.29 -25.96
C ALA A 202 -23.75 -5.31 -26.65
N ALA A 203 -24.05 -5.07 -27.85
CA ALA A 203 -23.65 -4.18 -28.92
C ALA A 203 -22.38 -3.32 -28.80
N GLY A 204 -21.32 -3.81 -29.37
CA GLY A 204 -20.48 -2.97 -30.26
C GLY A 204 -19.45 -2.03 -29.68
N GLU A 205 -19.25 -1.90 -28.39
CA GLU A 205 -18.18 -1.07 -27.86
C GLU A 205 -16.89 -1.87 -27.59
N VAL A 206 -15.78 -1.19 -27.77
CA VAL A 206 -14.43 -1.78 -27.63
C VAL A 206 -13.86 -1.42 -26.27
N MET A 207 -13.64 -2.41 -25.43
CA MET A 207 -13.02 -2.23 -24.12
C MET A 207 -11.57 -2.70 -24.16
N ALA A 208 -10.64 -1.81 -23.80
CA ALA A 208 -9.23 -2.16 -23.62
C ALA A 208 -9.03 -2.79 -22.24
N LEU A 209 -8.38 -3.96 -22.20
CA LEU A 209 -8.01 -4.66 -20.97
C LEU A 209 -6.52 -4.46 -20.70
N ASP A 210 -6.14 -4.51 -19.44
CA ASP A 210 -4.73 -4.49 -18.98
C ASP A 210 -3.94 -5.72 -19.43
N TRP A 211 -4.56 -6.66 -20.12
CA TRP A 211 -3.89 -7.78 -20.79
C TRP A 211 -3.25 -7.37 -22.13
N GLY A 212 -3.33 -6.09 -22.51
CA GLY A 212 -2.91 -5.61 -23.84
C GLY A 212 -3.81 -6.10 -24.96
N ILE A 213 -5.05 -6.41 -24.66
CA ILE A 213 -6.07 -6.88 -25.61
C ILE A 213 -7.30 -6.01 -25.53
N THR A 214 -8.04 -5.97 -26.62
CA THR A 214 -9.29 -5.23 -26.76
C THR A 214 -10.43 -6.20 -27.01
N LEU A 215 -11.48 -6.13 -26.18
CA LEU A 215 -12.70 -6.91 -26.36
C LEU A 215 -13.80 -6.02 -26.92
N GLN A 216 -14.56 -6.54 -27.87
CA GLN A 216 -15.85 -5.96 -28.24
C GLN A 216 -16.91 -6.47 -27.27
N CYS A 217 -17.49 -5.57 -26.49
CA CYS A 217 -18.58 -5.84 -25.57
C CYS A 217 -19.59 -4.70 -25.61
N ASP A 218 -20.81 -5.00 -25.19
CA ASP A 218 -21.83 -3.98 -25.00
C ASP A 218 -21.65 -3.32 -23.64
N THR A 219 -21.43 -2.02 -23.68
CA THR A 219 -21.32 -1.22 -22.49
C THR A 219 -22.46 -0.21 -22.36
N THR A 220 -23.54 -0.39 -23.14
CA THR A 220 -24.69 0.54 -23.12
C THR A 220 -25.21 0.74 -21.69
N GLY A 221 -25.17 2.00 -21.23
CA GLY A 221 -25.46 2.36 -19.83
C GLY A 221 -24.38 2.00 -18.83
N LYS A 222 -23.18 1.64 -19.28
CA LYS A 222 -22.02 1.24 -18.49
C LYS A 222 -20.74 1.95 -18.98
N GLU A 223 -20.86 3.14 -19.53
CA GLU A 223 -19.77 3.88 -20.18
C GLU A 223 -18.59 4.14 -19.23
N ASP A 224 -18.86 4.12 -17.92
CA ASP A 224 -17.84 4.28 -16.87
C ASP A 224 -17.16 2.99 -16.39
N ALA A 225 -17.51 1.83 -16.96
CA ALA A 225 -16.89 0.57 -16.57
C ALA A 225 -15.41 0.56 -16.97
N SER A 226 -14.52 0.27 -15.99
CA SER A 226 -13.07 0.27 -16.20
C SER A 226 -12.46 -1.13 -16.27
N SER A 227 -13.25 -2.19 -16.07
CA SER A 227 -12.79 -3.57 -16.15
C SER A 227 -13.94 -4.54 -16.39
N VAL A 228 -13.61 -5.65 -17.06
CA VAL A 228 -14.50 -6.77 -17.36
C VAL A 228 -13.87 -8.05 -16.81
N GLY A 229 -14.67 -8.87 -16.13
CA GLY A 229 -14.27 -10.21 -15.72
C GLY A 229 -14.80 -11.25 -16.71
N VAL A 230 -13.91 -12.09 -17.25
CA VAL A 230 -14.27 -13.19 -18.15
C VAL A 230 -13.96 -14.50 -17.43
N ARG A 231 -14.91 -15.45 -17.42
CA ARG A 231 -14.64 -16.80 -16.88
C ARG A 231 -13.66 -17.53 -17.79
N SER A 232 -12.72 -18.26 -17.18
CA SER A 232 -11.64 -18.96 -17.90
C SER A 232 -12.17 -19.98 -18.93
N HIS A 233 -13.33 -20.57 -18.72
CA HIS A 233 -13.93 -21.53 -19.67
C HIS A 233 -14.57 -20.87 -20.91
N PHE A 234 -14.76 -19.55 -20.93
CA PHE A 234 -15.15 -18.79 -22.13
C PHE A 234 -13.95 -18.37 -22.99
N ILE A 235 -12.73 -18.60 -22.51
CA ILE A 235 -11.51 -18.32 -23.26
C ILE A 235 -11.08 -19.64 -23.91
N HIS A 236 -11.13 -19.69 -25.22
CA HIS A 236 -10.77 -20.92 -25.95
C HIS A 236 -9.51 -20.71 -26.81
N PRO A 237 -8.58 -21.68 -26.83
CA PRO A 237 -7.46 -21.63 -27.77
C PRO A 237 -8.00 -21.87 -29.18
N VAL A 238 -7.74 -20.90 -30.05
CA VAL A 238 -8.05 -20.99 -31.48
C VAL A 238 -6.79 -20.73 -32.31
N LEU A 239 -6.66 -21.38 -33.45
CA LEU A 239 -5.62 -21.02 -34.43
C LEU A 239 -6.17 -19.85 -35.26
N PRO A 240 -5.36 -18.79 -35.48
CA PRO A 240 -5.80 -17.64 -36.28
C PRO A 240 -6.21 -18.11 -37.69
N GLU A 241 -7.44 -17.80 -38.07
CA GLU A 241 -7.89 -17.96 -39.43
C GLU A 241 -7.30 -16.86 -40.30
N ALA A 242 -7.05 -17.16 -41.57
CA ALA A 242 -6.31 -16.28 -42.47
C ALA A 242 -7.14 -15.02 -42.89
N ASP A 243 -8.42 -14.99 -42.62
CA ASP A 243 -9.37 -13.95 -43.09
C ASP A 243 -9.59 -12.78 -42.09
N GLY A 244 -9.07 -12.88 -40.87
CA GLY A 244 -9.16 -11.82 -39.87
C GLY A 244 -10.58 -11.49 -39.39
N THR A 245 -11.58 -12.34 -39.69
CA THR A 245 -13.01 -12.09 -39.38
C THR A 245 -13.39 -12.46 -37.96
N THR A 246 -12.56 -13.21 -37.25
CA THR A 246 -12.86 -13.64 -35.88
C THR A 246 -12.61 -12.52 -34.88
N LYS A 247 -13.68 -12.05 -34.25
CA LYS A 247 -13.62 -11.02 -33.21
C LYS A 247 -13.03 -11.59 -31.91
N ASN A 248 -12.36 -10.74 -31.12
CA ASN A 248 -11.83 -11.10 -29.81
C ASN A 248 -10.79 -12.22 -29.82
N VAL A 249 -10.00 -12.35 -30.88
CA VAL A 249 -8.86 -13.30 -30.98
C VAL A 249 -7.56 -12.53 -30.81
N PHE A 250 -6.70 -12.99 -29.89
CA PHE A 250 -5.41 -12.36 -29.63
C PHE A 250 -4.32 -13.41 -29.42
N PRO A 251 -3.08 -13.12 -29.84
CA PRO A 251 -1.98 -14.04 -29.73
C PRO A 251 -1.49 -14.17 -28.28
N CYS A 252 -1.42 -15.40 -27.80
CA CYS A 252 -0.86 -15.74 -26.49
C CYS A 252 0.19 -16.84 -26.63
N LYS A 253 1.15 -16.85 -25.70
CA LYS A 253 2.12 -17.93 -25.56
C LYS A 253 1.72 -18.82 -24.39
N VAL A 254 1.59 -20.11 -24.62
CA VAL A 254 1.37 -21.08 -23.53
C VAL A 254 2.68 -21.21 -22.74
N GLU A 255 2.66 -20.80 -21.48
CA GLU A 255 3.81 -20.92 -20.57
C GLU A 255 3.79 -22.27 -19.82
N ARG A 256 2.60 -22.70 -19.41
CA ARG A 256 2.42 -23.90 -18.61
C ARG A 256 1.10 -24.60 -18.93
N VAL A 257 1.13 -25.93 -18.94
CA VAL A 257 -0.04 -26.79 -19.03
C VAL A 257 -0.10 -27.60 -17.75
N ILE A 258 -1.25 -27.58 -17.08
CA ILE A 258 -1.51 -28.36 -15.86
C ILE A 258 -2.65 -29.31 -16.18
N GLU A 259 -2.42 -30.60 -16.02
CA GLU A 259 -3.48 -31.59 -16.19
C GLU A 259 -4.31 -31.70 -14.92
N ASP A 260 -5.64 -31.61 -15.09
CA ASP A 260 -6.65 -31.84 -14.06
C ASP A 260 -7.47 -33.08 -14.42
N VAL A 261 -8.29 -33.55 -13.49
CA VAL A 261 -9.07 -34.78 -13.66
C VAL A 261 -9.94 -34.76 -14.92
N PHE A 262 -10.57 -33.62 -15.21
CA PHE A 262 -11.54 -33.47 -16.31
C PHE A 262 -11.10 -32.49 -17.39
N SER A 263 -10.01 -31.72 -17.16
CA SER A 263 -9.61 -30.61 -18.02
C SER A 263 -8.11 -30.41 -18.05
N TYR A 264 -7.66 -29.50 -18.88
CA TYR A 264 -6.33 -28.90 -18.81
C TYR A 264 -6.46 -27.42 -18.41
N ILE A 265 -5.59 -26.98 -17.53
CA ILE A 265 -5.43 -25.58 -17.17
C ILE A 265 -4.22 -25.04 -17.89
N LEU A 266 -4.41 -24.10 -18.80
CA LEU A 266 -3.34 -23.43 -19.51
C LEU A 266 -3.03 -22.13 -18.82
N ILE A 267 -1.77 -21.88 -18.51
CA ILE A 267 -1.28 -20.56 -18.16
C ILE A 267 -0.66 -19.98 -19.43
N VAL A 268 -1.28 -18.90 -19.92
CA VAL A 268 -0.82 -18.24 -21.14
C VAL A 268 -0.38 -16.82 -20.82
N SER A 269 0.62 -16.32 -21.56
CA SER A 269 1.05 -14.92 -21.48
C SER A 269 0.71 -14.18 -22.77
N THR A 270 0.32 -12.91 -22.62
CA THR A 270 0.11 -11.97 -23.73
C THR A 270 1.43 -11.32 -24.13
N LYS A 271 1.42 -10.51 -25.18
CA LYS A 271 2.58 -9.71 -25.61
C LYS A 271 3.07 -8.73 -24.53
N GLU A 272 2.19 -8.31 -23.62
CA GLU A 272 2.47 -7.39 -22.51
C GLU A 272 2.75 -8.14 -21.20
N GLU A 273 3.13 -9.43 -21.29
CA GLU A 273 3.51 -10.30 -20.17
C GLU A 273 2.40 -10.54 -19.13
N ALA A 274 1.16 -10.15 -19.42
CA ALA A 274 0.03 -10.51 -18.57
C ALA A 274 -0.24 -12.02 -18.62
N ARG A 275 -0.38 -12.65 -17.45
CA ARG A 275 -0.65 -14.09 -17.33
C ARG A 275 -2.13 -14.35 -17.15
N ILE A 276 -2.66 -15.20 -18.00
CA ILE A 276 -4.07 -15.56 -18.04
C ILE A 276 -4.22 -17.07 -17.82
N ARG A 277 -5.17 -17.46 -16.97
CA ARG A 277 -5.59 -18.84 -16.83
C ARG A 277 -6.69 -19.13 -17.84
N VAL A 278 -6.54 -20.21 -18.58
CA VAL A 278 -7.53 -20.73 -19.54
C VAL A 278 -7.84 -22.17 -19.18
N ASP A 279 -9.10 -22.48 -18.92
CA ASP A 279 -9.55 -23.85 -18.67
C ASP A 279 -10.10 -24.44 -19.98
N VAL A 280 -9.56 -25.57 -20.41
CA VAL A 280 -9.97 -26.27 -21.65
C VAL A 280 -10.31 -27.72 -21.37
N THR A 281 -11.30 -28.27 -22.06
CA THR A 281 -11.59 -29.70 -21.96
C THR A 281 -10.45 -30.53 -22.58
N LYS A 282 -10.35 -31.81 -22.21
CA LYS A 282 -9.35 -32.72 -22.80
C LYS A 282 -9.49 -32.82 -24.31
N GLU A 283 -10.74 -32.80 -24.82
CA GLU A 283 -11.05 -32.83 -26.25
C GLU A 283 -10.61 -31.57 -26.97
N GLN A 284 -10.93 -30.39 -26.41
CA GLN A 284 -10.50 -29.09 -26.95
C GLN A 284 -8.97 -28.98 -27.06
N TRP A 285 -8.27 -29.44 -26.02
CA TRP A 285 -6.82 -29.43 -26.01
C TRP A 285 -6.21 -30.38 -27.08
N GLN A 286 -6.75 -31.60 -27.20
CA GLN A 286 -6.31 -32.55 -28.21
C GLN A 286 -6.58 -32.04 -29.63
N GLN A 287 -7.74 -31.42 -29.85
CA GLN A 287 -8.10 -30.81 -31.14
C GLN A 287 -7.12 -29.68 -31.50
N TYR A 288 -6.81 -28.82 -30.54
CA TYR A 288 -5.83 -27.75 -30.72
C TYR A 288 -4.45 -28.27 -31.08
N GLN A 289 -3.95 -29.27 -30.36
CA GLN A 289 -2.65 -29.91 -30.65
C GLN A 289 -2.62 -30.55 -32.04
N LYS A 290 -3.68 -31.20 -32.46
CA LYS A 290 -3.80 -31.82 -33.78
C LYS A 290 -3.77 -30.76 -34.89
N GLN A 291 -4.49 -29.67 -34.73
CA GLN A 291 -4.52 -28.55 -35.67
C GLN A 291 -3.14 -27.88 -35.78
N GLN A 292 -2.45 -27.68 -34.64
CA GLN A 292 -1.12 -27.10 -34.61
C GLN A 292 -0.10 -27.98 -35.34
N SER A 293 -0.17 -29.29 -35.15
CA SER A 293 0.69 -30.25 -35.81
C SER A 293 0.48 -30.28 -37.33
N GLN A 294 -0.76 -30.19 -37.80
CA GLN A 294 -1.09 -30.12 -39.22
C GLN A 294 -0.57 -28.82 -39.86
N LYS A 295 -0.68 -27.68 -39.21
CA LYS A 295 -0.14 -26.39 -39.70
C LYS A 295 1.39 -26.43 -39.83
N LEU A 296 2.08 -27.00 -38.85
CA LEU A 296 3.53 -27.16 -38.89
C LEU A 296 3.99 -28.10 -40.03
N GLN A 297 3.23 -29.15 -40.36
CA GLN A 297 3.51 -30.02 -41.49
C GLN A 297 3.28 -29.30 -42.84
N GLN A 298 2.23 -28.51 -42.95
CA GLN A 298 1.97 -27.72 -44.16
C GLN A 298 3.06 -26.68 -44.42
N GLN A 299 3.58 -26.01 -43.36
CA GLN A 299 4.70 -25.07 -43.48
C GLN A 299 6.06 -25.68 -43.77
N ARG A 300 6.24 -26.99 -43.53
CA ARG A 300 7.47 -27.73 -43.90
C ARG A 300 7.45 -28.26 -45.31
N ASN A 301 6.30 -28.27 -45.97
CA ASN A 301 6.10 -28.76 -47.33
C ASN A 301 5.98 -27.62 -48.37
N LEU A 302 6.16 -26.39 -47.95
CA LEU A 302 6.36 -25.19 -48.74
C LEU A 302 7.82 -24.72 -48.65
#